data_8acb541f8a138316a472c39c03e6f3df
#
_entry.id   8acb541f8a138316a472c39c03e6f3df
#
_cell.length_a   1.000
_cell.length_b   1.000
_cell.length_c   1.000
_cell.angle_alpha   90.00
_cell.angle_beta   90.00
_cell.angle_gamma   90.00
#
_symmetry.space_group_name_H-M   'P 1'
#
loop_
_entity.id
_entity.type
_entity.pdbx_description
1 polymer ?
#
loop_
_entity_poly.entity_id
_entity_poly.type
_entity_poly.pdbx_seq_one_letter_code
_entity_poly.pdbx_strand_id
1 'polypeptide(L)'
;MHVKQGSKKLLLAAAVAASSLNAHAGATINFGEDKSVSVGLGMRYSFTSAEDAAPNGKDRSSDFNLDSARLYFGASLNKYIKGMFNTEWDGDQIRVLDAAGQFAISPEFNIWAGRLLSPSDRANMAGAYYSMGGGYWPGVASRYGYNGGIFRGRDDGAVVWGNVADGKLGYSIGAFEGRTFGIGSLTQSQAKNAGVKSTDSLMYAARLQYDFWDAEPGYYGTGNYLGAKDILAIGVAGRYQKKGVLVVGDKGDYASYNVDFLMEKRFKGSGAVAFEAAYYDYDTDDVIESEQGKAYSAGLSYIFEQNVGWGRVQPFLHWQRFNPDTNIDTKQYDAGVNYVIDGYNAQISAMYSNTKVEGTRSLDKFVVAVQLQF
;
A
#
# COMPACT_ATOMS: atom_id res chain seq x y z
N MET A 1 -9.09 42.94 -44.49
CA MET A 1 -10.04 42.55 -43.44
C MET A 1 -9.47 41.31 -42.73
N HIS A 2 -8.70 41.56 -41.67
CA HIS A 2 -8.04 40.49 -40.90
C HIS A 2 -8.92 40.10 -39.71
N VAL A 3 -9.39 38.88 -39.67
CA VAL A 3 -10.04 38.31 -38.47
C VAL A 3 -9.01 37.46 -37.72
N LYS A 4 -8.76 37.83 -36.46
CA LYS A 4 -7.82 37.23 -35.54
C LYS A 4 -8.27 35.82 -35.17
N GLN A 5 -7.39 34.83 -35.36
CA GLN A 5 -7.41 33.54 -34.64
C GLN A 5 -6.81 33.77 -33.24
N GLY A 6 -7.63 33.74 -32.26
CA GLY A 6 -7.21 33.70 -30.84
C GLY A 6 -8.30 33.04 -30.03
N SER A 7 -7.96 32.07 -29.25
CA SER A 7 -8.78 31.37 -28.25
C SER A 7 -9.13 29.89 -28.55
N LYS A 8 -8.14 29.01 -28.55
CA LYS A 8 -8.35 27.56 -28.38
C LYS A 8 -7.34 26.92 -27.41
N LYS A 9 -6.80 27.66 -26.44
CA LYS A 9 -5.84 27.11 -25.47
C LYS A 9 -6.32 27.13 -24.01
N LEU A 10 -7.60 27.37 -23.73
CA LEU A 10 -8.09 27.50 -22.34
C LEU A 10 -9.09 26.41 -21.89
N LEU A 11 -9.27 25.35 -22.66
CA LEU A 11 -10.26 24.29 -22.32
C LEU A 11 -9.63 22.91 -22.00
N LEU A 12 -8.30 22.82 -21.91
CA LEU A 12 -7.63 21.54 -21.59
C LEU A 12 -7.12 21.44 -20.14
N ALA A 13 -7.20 22.48 -19.35
CA ALA A 13 -6.68 22.50 -17.98
C ALA A 13 -7.71 22.09 -16.90
N ALA A 14 -8.99 21.95 -17.24
CA ALA A 14 -10.03 21.63 -16.27
C ALA A 14 -10.37 20.13 -16.15
N ALA A 15 -9.81 19.27 -17.01
CA ALA A 15 -10.13 17.84 -17.03
C ALA A 15 -9.13 16.96 -16.25
N VAL A 16 -8.00 17.50 -15.77
CA VAL A 16 -6.96 16.71 -15.09
C VAL A 16 -7.16 16.63 -13.57
N ALA A 17 -7.98 17.48 -12.99
CA ALA A 17 -8.20 17.50 -11.53
C ALA A 17 -9.18 16.43 -10.99
N ALA A 18 -9.75 15.58 -11.85
CA ALA A 18 -10.75 14.60 -11.44
C ALA A 18 -10.25 13.13 -11.43
N SER A 19 -9.00 12.86 -11.78
CA SER A 19 -8.53 11.47 -12.00
C SER A 19 -7.66 10.88 -10.89
N SER A 20 -7.48 11.55 -9.75
CA SER A 20 -6.78 10.98 -8.58
C SER A 20 -7.71 10.32 -7.55
N LEU A 21 -8.98 10.16 -7.87
CA LEU A 21 -9.89 9.33 -7.11
C LEU A 21 -9.74 7.90 -7.62
N ASN A 22 -8.94 7.11 -6.90
CA ASN A 22 -8.93 5.65 -6.92
C ASN A 22 -9.66 5.04 -8.12
N ALA A 23 -8.91 4.39 -9.02
CA ALA A 23 -9.49 3.51 -10.03
C ALA A 23 -10.16 2.29 -9.37
N HIS A 24 -11.11 2.53 -8.47
CA HIS A 24 -12.06 1.51 -8.09
C HIS A 24 -13.07 1.46 -9.23
N ALA A 25 -13.14 0.34 -9.90
CA ALA A 25 -14.32 0.04 -10.70
C ALA A 25 -15.52 0.22 -9.77
N GLY A 26 -16.49 1.02 -10.15
CA GLY A 26 -17.62 1.32 -9.28
C GLY A 26 -18.62 2.23 -9.96
N ALA A 27 -19.87 2.22 -9.46
CA ALA A 27 -20.92 3.11 -9.93
C ALA A 27 -20.85 4.45 -9.21
N THR A 28 -21.03 5.54 -9.95
CA THR A 28 -21.16 6.89 -9.40
C THR A 28 -22.54 7.44 -9.73
N ILE A 29 -23.26 7.87 -8.70
CA ILE A 29 -24.55 8.53 -8.79
C ILE A 29 -24.35 10.02 -8.56
N ASN A 30 -24.64 10.84 -9.57
CA ASN A 30 -24.59 12.29 -9.49
C ASN A 30 -26.02 12.81 -9.21
N PHE A 31 -26.19 13.70 -8.21
CA PHE A 31 -27.49 14.25 -7.80
C PHE A 31 -27.46 15.78 -7.62
N GLY A 32 -26.47 16.45 -8.20
CA GLY A 32 -26.32 17.90 -8.21
C GLY A 32 -25.01 18.29 -8.86
N GLU A 33 -24.80 19.58 -8.99
CA GLU A 33 -23.50 20.13 -9.42
C GLU A 33 -22.46 19.75 -8.38
N ASP A 34 -21.38 19.05 -8.78
CA ASP A 34 -20.30 18.55 -7.91
C ASP A 34 -20.74 17.62 -6.76
N LYS A 35 -22.01 17.15 -6.74
CA LYS A 35 -22.52 16.24 -5.72
C LYS A 35 -22.63 14.82 -6.25
N SER A 36 -21.99 13.88 -5.57
CA SER A 36 -22.01 12.48 -5.99
C SER A 36 -21.80 11.52 -4.82
N VAL A 37 -22.25 10.29 -5.03
CA VAL A 37 -21.87 9.13 -4.22
C VAL A 37 -21.35 8.07 -5.17
N SER A 38 -20.23 7.45 -4.84
CA SER A 38 -19.69 6.29 -5.55
C SER A 38 -19.67 5.07 -4.65
N VAL A 39 -19.92 3.90 -5.24
CA VAL A 39 -19.87 2.61 -4.57
C VAL A 39 -19.04 1.66 -5.43
N GLY A 40 -18.10 0.96 -4.81
CA GLY A 40 -17.29 -0.05 -5.45
C GLY A 40 -17.14 -1.28 -4.57
N LEU A 41 -16.73 -2.39 -5.18
CA LEU A 41 -16.50 -3.67 -4.53
C LEU A 41 -15.16 -4.24 -4.97
N GLY A 42 -14.35 -4.73 -4.02
CA GLY A 42 -13.14 -5.46 -4.30
C GLY A 42 -13.17 -6.83 -3.62
N MET A 43 -12.73 -7.87 -4.33
CA MET A 43 -12.66 -9.24 -3.81
C MET A 43 -11.37 -9.92 -4.24
N ARG A 44 -10.78 -10.68 -3.32
CA ARG A 44 -9.64 -11.55 -3.60
C ARG A 44 -9.86 -12.90 -2.97
N TYR A 45 -9.65 -13.93 -3.78
CA TYR A 45 -9.74 -15.34 -3.40
C TYR A 45 -8.45 -16.03 -3.75
N SER A 46 -8.04 -17.00 -2.95
CA SER A 46 -6.91 -17.84 -3.29
C SER A 46 -7.13 -19.31 -2.93
N PHE A 47 -6.44 -20.16 -3.67
CA PHE A 47 -6.05 -21.50 -3.24
C PHE A 47 -4.59 -21.42 -2.82
N THR A 48 -4.29 -21.84 -1.60
CA THR A 48 -2.94 -21.85 -1.05
C THR A 48 -2.55 -23.26 -0.66
N SER A 49 -1.35 -23.70 -1.06
CA SER A 49 -0.74 -24.92 -0.56
C SER A 49 0.60 -24.53 0.10
N ALA A 50 0.73 -24.73 1.41
CA ALA A 50 1.86 -24.27 2.21
C ALA A 50 2.42 -25.40 3.09
N GLU A 51 3.75 -25.48 3.16
CA GLU A 51 4.44 -26.42 4.04
C GLU A 51 4.27 -26.03 5.52
N ASP A 52 4.25 -27.03 6.39
CA ASP A 52 4.09 -26.93 7.86
C ASP A 52 2.86 -26.12 8.31
N ALA A 53 1.89 -25.94 7.43
CA ALA A 53 0.71 -25.11 7.67
C ALA A 53 -0.54 -25.92 8.08
N ALA A 54 -0.46 -27.24 8.08
CA ALA A 54 -1.54 -28.08 8.61
C ALA A 54 -1.67 -27.93 10.14
N PRO A 55 -2.83 -28.25 10.74
CA PRO A 55 -3.05 -28.09 12.18
C PRO A 55 -2.03 -28.81 13.07
N ASN A 56 -1.34 -29.83 12.58
CA ASN A 56 -0.28 -30.53 13.30
C ASN A 56 1.10 -29.81 13.24
N GLY A 57 1.20 -28.70 12.49
CA GLY A 57 2.42 -27.91 12.36
C GLY A 57 3.57 -28.59 11.61
N LYS A 58 3.31 -29.65 10.86
CA LYS A 58 4.34 -30.46 10.17
C LYS A 58 3.98 -30.79 8.72
N ASP A 59 2.71 -31.04 8.46
CA ASP A 59 2.25 -31.42 7.14
C ASP A 59 1.88 -30.19 6.30
N ARG A 60 1.81 -30.39 4.99
CA ARG A 60 1.35 -29.37 4.05
C ARG A 60 -0.15 -29.14 4.22
N SER A 61 -0.58 -27.88 4.34
CA SER A 61 -1.98 -27.48 4.23
C SER A 61 -2.34 -27.14 2.80
N SER A 62 -3.62 -27.28 2.45
CA SER A 62 -4.18 -26.89 1.15
C SER A 62 -5.56 -26.30 1.40
N ASP A 63 -5.68 -24.98 1.22
CA ASP A 63 -6.82 -24.21 1.67
C ASP A 63 -7.38 -23.29 0.57
N PHE A 64 -8.69 -23.15 0.53
CA PHE A 64 -9.37 -22.07 -0.19
C PHE A 64 -9.63 -20.92 0.76
N ASN A 65 -9.22 -19.70 0.36
CA ASN A 65 -9.32 -18.53 1.20
C ASN A 65 -10.09 -17.42 0.50
N LEU A 66 -10.94 -16.72 1.25
CA LEU A 66 -11.37 -15.38 0.92
C LEU A 66 -10.34 -14.43 1.56
N ASP A 67 -9.34 -14.00 0.77
CA ASP A 67 -8.23 -13.19 1.28
C ASP A 67 -8.68 -11.77 1.65
N SER A 68 -9.65 -11.23 0.93
CA SER A 68 -10.17 -9.89 1.16
C SER A 68 -11.51 -9.72 0.45
N ALA A 69 -12.45 -9.04 1.10
CA ALA A 69 -13.64 -8.48 0.47
C ALA A 69 -13.82 -7.05 0.97
N ARG A 70 -13.85 -6.09 0.05
CA ARG A 70 -13.91 -4.65 0.34
C ARG A 70 -15.15 -4.02 -0.25
N LEU A 71 -15.77 -3.12 0.52
CA LEU A 71 -16.73 -2.15 0.02
C LEU A 71 -16.09 -0.77 0.07
N TYR A 72 -16.21 -0.04 -1.01
CA TYR A 72 -15.69 1.31 -1.18
C TYR A 72 -16.85 2.27 -1.35
N PHE A 73 -16.87 3.32 -0.55
CA PHE A 73 -17.81 4.43 -0.66
C PHE A 73 -17.03 5.73 -0.78
N GLY A 74 -17.34 6.48 -1.82
CA GLY A 74 -16.89 7.85 -2.00
C GLY A 74 -18.08 8.79 -1.97
N ALA A 75 -17.92 9.98 -1.44
CA ALA A 75 -18.91 11.03 -1.47
C ALA A 75 -18.28 12.37 -1.85
N SER A 76 -19.00 13.17 -2.64
CA SER A 76 -18.65 14.55 -2.92
C SER A 76 -19.83 15.44 -2.55
N LEU A 77 -19.63 16.37 -1.64
CA LEU A 77 -20.62 17.38 -1.26
C LEU A 77 -20.53 18.60 -2.19
N ASN A 78 -19.32 18.92 -2.61
CA ASN A 78 -18.98 19.92 -3.61
C ASN A 78 -17.55 19.65 -4.11
N LYS A 79 -17.00 20.50 -4.99
CA LYS A 79 -15.65 20.32 -5.54
C LYS A 79 -14.52 20.30 -4.48
N TYR A 80 -14.77 20.87 -3.30
CA TYR A 80 -13.78 21.00 -2.23
C TYR A 80 -13.93 19.98 -1.10
N ILE A 81 -15.18 19.56 -0.79
CA ILE A 81 -15.48 18.72 0.36
C ILE A 81 -15.91 17.34 -0.13
N LYS A 82 -15.10 16.35 0.21
CA LYS A 82 -15.30 14.95 -0.16
C LYS A 82 -15.14 14.06 1.07
N GLY A 83 -15.54 12.82 0.94
CA GLY A 83 -15.38 11.82 1.97
C GLY A 83 -15.15 10.46 1.37
N MET A 84 -14.49 9.59 2.11
CA MET A 84 -14.35 8.17 1.81
C MET A 84 -14.69 7.34 3.03
N PHE A 85 -15.31 6.18 2.78
CA PHE A 85 -15.57 5.18 3.79
C PHE A 85 -15.40 3.80 3.15
N ASN A 86 -14.40 3.05 3.61
CA ASN A 86 -14.09 1.73 3.08
C ASN A 86 -14.12 0.70 4.20
N THR A 87 -14.67 -0.47 3.92
CA THR A 87 -14.62 -1.62 4.83
C THR A 87 -13.87 -2.76 4.19
N GLU A 88 -13.34 -3.66 5.02
CA GLU A 88 -12.69 -4.89 4.59
C GLU A 88 -13.11 -6.06 5.47
N TRP A 89 -13.50 -7.17 4.84
CA TRP A 89 -13.51 -8.48 5.44
C TRP A 89 -12.10 -9.07 5.35
N ASP A 90 -11.54 -9.52 6.46
CA ASP A 90 -10.15 -10.00 6.57
C ASP A 90 -10.04 -11.51 6.91
N GLY A 91 -11.10 -12.25 6.69
CA GLY A 91 -11.20 -13.67 7.01
C GLY A 91 -11.87 -13.96 8.35
N ASP A 92 -12.06 -12.97 9.21
CA ASP A 92 -12.64 -13.11 10.54
C ASP A 92 -13.79 -12.11 10.78
N GLN A 93 -13.57 -10.83 10.48
CA GLN A 93 -14.54 -9.78 10.74
C GLN A 93 -14.51 -8.67 9.67
N ILE A 94 -15.59 -7.90 9.61
CA ILE A 94 -15.63 -6.67 8.83
C ILE A 94 -15.07 -5.54 9.68
N ARG A 95 -14.08 -4.84 9.15
CA ARG A 95 -13.44 -3.69 9.80
C ARG A 95 -13.60 -2.43 8.96
N VAL A 96 -13.61 -1.28 9.62
CA VAL A 96 -13.45 0.00 8.92
C VAL A 96 -11.99 0.10 8.48
N LEU A 97 -11.78 0.12 7.17
CA LEU A 97 -10.47 0.24 6.56
C LEU A 97 -10.05 1.72 6.48
N ASP A 98 -10.88 2.55 5.86
CA ASP A 98 -10.72 4.00 5.78
C ASP A 98 -12.04 4.69 6.14
N ALA A 99 -11.96 5.82 6.82
CA ALA A 99 -13.09 6.70 7.10
C ALA A 99 -12.55 8.13 7.28
N ALA A 100 -12.55 8.93 6.21
CA ALA A 100 -11.92 10.24 6.24
C ALA A 100 -12.72 11.30 5.49
N GLY A 101 -12.75 12.49 6.09
CA GLY A 101 -13.13 13.73 5.43
C GLY A 101 -11.95 14.29 4.63
N GLN A 102 -12.25 14.84 3.46
CA GLN A 102 -11.25 15.33 2.53
C GLN A 102 -11.57 16.76 2.11
N PHE A 103 -10.63 17.67 2.33
CA PHE A 103 -10.68 19.04 1.86
C PHE A 103 -9.70 19.18 0.69
N ALA A 104 -10.24 19.15 -0.54
CA ALA A 104 -9.49 19.26 -1.80
C ALA A 104 -9.44 20.73 -2.21
N ILE A 105 -8.44 21.47 -1.76
CA ILE A 105 -8.34 22.92 -1.98
C ILE A 105 -7.74 23.20 -3.37
N SER A 106 -6.62 22.53 -3.68
CA SER A 106 -5.99 22.54 -5.00
C SER A 106 -5.19 21.24 -5.20
N PRO A 107 -4.71 20.95 -6.41
CA PRO A 107 -3.80 19.81 -6.62
C PRO A 107 -2.56 19.85 -5.73
N GLU A 108 -2.10 21.07 -5.40
CA GLU A 108 -0.91 21.29 -4.60
C GLU A 108 -1.17 21.27 -3.10
N PHE A 109 -2.45 21.38 -2.65
CA PHE A 109 -2.76 21.47 -1.23
C PHE A 109 -4.11 20.84 -0.89
N ASN A 110 -4.05 19.76 -0.10
CA ASN A 110 -5.20 19.01 0.38
C ASN A 110 -5.03 18.71 1.88
N ILE A 111 -6.14 18.60 2.59
CA ILE A 111 -6.18 18.21 4.00
C ILE A 111 -7.16 17.04 4.12
N TRP A 112 -6.68 15.91 4.64
CA TRP A 112 -7.53 14.77 4.97
C TRP A 112 -7.47 14.50 6.46
N ALA A 113 -8.60 14.14 7.06
CA ALA A 113 -8.69 13.82 8.48
C ALA A 113 -9.65 12.66 8.72
N GLY A 114 -9.25 11.75 9.60
CA GLY A 114 -9.96 10.52 9.96
C GLY A 114 -9.03 9.32 9.91
N ARG A 115 -9.57 8.13 9.65
CA ARG A 115 -8.78 6.91 9.44
C ARG A 115 -8.35 6.79 7.99
N LEU A 116 -7.05 6.72 7.75
CA LEU A 116 -6.46 6.65 6.41
C LEU A 116 -5.06 6.02 6.45
N LEU A 117 -4.50 5.68 5.28
CA LEU A 117 -3.08 5.32 5.21
C LEU A 117 -2.23 6.49 5.67
N SER A 118 -1.36 6.26 6.65
CA SER A 118 -0.34 7.23 7.02
C SER A 118 0.81 7.21 6.01
N PRO A 119 1.47 8.35 5.73
CA PRO A 119 2.60 8.41 4.82
C PRO A 119 3.66 7.35 5.13
N SER A 120 4.05 6.56 4.12
CA SER A 120 4.98 5.44 4.24
C SER A 120 5.58 5.06 2.89
N ASP A 121 6.14 3.85 2.79
CA ASP A 121 6.69 3.29 1.57
C ASP A 121 5.65 3.09 0.46
N ARG A 122 6.11 2.96 -0.77
CA ARG A 122 5.28 2.72 -1.96
C ARG A 122 4.38 1.50 -1.80
N ALA A 123 4.89 0.40 -1.25
CA ALA A 123 4.11 -0.83 -1.12
C ALA A 123 2.89 -0.64 -0.21
N ASN A 124 3.03 0.04 0.94
CA ASN A 124 1.92 0.36 1.81
C ASN A 124 0.96 1.38 1.17
N MET A 125 1.48 2.41 0.49
CA MET A 125 0.66 3.41 -0.21
C MET A 125 -0.11 2.83 -1.40
N ALA A 126 0.39 1.77 -2.05
CA ALA A 126 -0.30 1.05 -3.13
C ALA A 126 -1.32 0.04 -2.57
N GLY A 127 -0.94 -0.66 -1.52
CA GLY A 127 -1.71 -1.77 -0.96
C GLY A 127 -1.71 -3.01 -1.86
N ALA A 128 -2.24 -4.12 -1.34
CA ALA A 128 -2.15 -5.41 -2.00
C ALA A 128 -2.93 -5.54 -3.32
N TYR A 129 -3.97 -4.73 -3.52
CA TYR A 129 -4.75 -4.72 -4.76
C TYR A 129 -4.01 -4.12 -5.96
N TYR A 130 -3.03 -3.24 -5.70
CA TYR A 130 -2.29 -2.50 -6.73
C TYR A 130 -0.79 -2.84 -6.70
N SER A 131 -0.44 -3.98 -6.11
CA SER A 131 0.93 -4.47 -6.07
C SER A 131 1.35 -5.09 -7.41
N MET A 132 2.66 -5.25 -7.62
CA MET A 132 3.23 -5.82 -8.84
C MET A 132 2.82 -7.30 -9.06
N GLY A 133 2.64 -8.08 -8.01
CA GLY A 133 2.13 -9.45 -8.09
C GLY A 133 0.74 -9.53 -7.47
N GLY A 134 -0.24 -10.08 -8.16
CA GLY A 134 -1.65 -10.09 -7.75
C GLY A 134 -1.88 -10.45 -6.29
N GLY A 135 -2.11 -9.43 -5.48
CA GLY A 135 -2.24 -9.55 -4.04
C GLY A 135 -0.96 -9.76 -3.26
N TYR A 136 0.19 -9.67 -3.91
CA TYR A 136 1.47 -9.74 -3.25
C TYR A 136 1.69 -8.55 -2.31
N TRP A 137 2.25 -8.82 -1.16
CA TRP A 137 2.67 -7.82 -0.19
C TRP A 137 4.09 -8.12 0.28
N PRO A 138 5.03 -7.18 0.23
CA PRO A 138 6.40 -7.41 0.69
C PRO A 138 6.49 -7.41 2.23
N GLY A 139 5.72 -8.28 2.90
CA GLY A 139 5.51 -8.28 4.34
C GLY A 139 6.72 -8.68 5.17
N VAL A 140 7.77 -9.23 4.55
CA VAL A 140 9.05 -9.46 5.22
C VAL A 140 9.81 -8.14 5.34
N ALA A 141 9.80 -7.30 4.31
CA ALA A 141 10.53 -6.03 4.27
C ALA A 141 9.67 -4.85 4.73
N SER A 142 8.50 -4.64 4.13
CA SER A 142 7.55 -3.61 4.54
C SER A 142 6.72 -4.12 5.71
N ARG A 143 7.08 -3.70 6.90
CA ARG A 143 6.45 -4.17 8.15
C ARG A 143 5.21 -3.35 8.52
N TYR A 144 4.76 -2.46 7.63
CA TYR A 144 3.48 -1.76 7.75
C TYR A 144 2.36 -2.72 7.37
N GLY A 145 1.43 -2.98 8.23
CA GLY A 145 0.36 -3.90 7.92
C GLY A 145 -0.92 -3.61 8.67
N TYR A 146 -1.99 -4.15 8.11
CA TYR A 146 -3.30 -4.15 8.71
C TYR A 146 -3.49 -5.37 9.62
N ASN A 147 -3.13 -6.55 9.14
CA ASN A 147 -3.27 -7.82 9.84
C ASN A 147 -1.91 -8.36 10.28
N GLY A 148 -1.53 -8.06 11.52
CA GLY A 148 -0.31 -8.61 12.10
C GLY A 148 0.98 -7.87 11.75
N GLY A 149 0.93 -6.81 10.95
CA GLY A 149 2.06 -5.90 10.82
C GLY A 149 2.27 -5.16 12.13
N ILE A 150 3.52 -5.03 12.54
CA ILE A 150 3.90 -4.42 13.81
C ILE A 150 3.63 -2.92 13.76
N PHE A 151 3.78 -2.33 12.58
CA PHE A 151 3.58 -0.91 12.35
C PHE A 151 2.25 -0.65 11.65
N ARG A 152 1.48 0.31 12.12
CA ARG A 152 0.21 0.64 11.48
C ARG A 152 0.42 1.24 10.10
N GLY A 153 -0.15 0.60 9.08
CA GLY A 153 -0.30 1.18 7.75
C GLY A 153 -1.38 2.26 7.77
N ARG A 154 -2.58 1.93 8.31
CA ARG A 154 -3.70 2.87 8.51
C ARG A 154 -3.83 3.27 9.95
N ASP A 155 -4.13 4.56 10.18
CA ASP A 155 -4.27 5.11 11.52
C ASP A 155 -5.25 6.31 11.53
N ASP A 156 -5.72 6.65 12.71
CA ASP A 156 -6.58 7.81 12.92
C ASP A 156 -5.71 9.06 13.05
N GLY A 157 -5.97 10.08 12.24
CA GLY A 157 -5.13 11.28 12.24
C GLY A 157 -5.51 12.29 11.16
N ALA A 158 -4.59 13.18 10.86
CA ALA A 158 -4.74 14.17 9.81
C ALA A 158 -3.45 14.29 8.99
N VAL A 159 -3.61 14.54 7.69
CA VAL A 159 -2.51 14.71 6.76
C VAL A 159 -2.76 15.90 5.85
N VAL A 160 -1.70 16.67 5.60
CA VAL A 160 -1.61 17.64 4.51
C VAL A 160 -0.79 17.02 3.41
N TRP A 161 -1.27 17.12 2.17
CA TRP A 161 -0.59 16.56 1.01
C TRP A 161 -0.87 17.35 -0.26
N GLY A 162 -0.03 17.16 -1.25
CA GLY A 162 -0.22 17.76 -2.57
C GLY A 162 0.84 17.31 -3.56
N ASN A 163 0.61 17.71 -4.82
CA ASN A 163 1.51 17.49 -5.93
C ASN A 163 1.87 18.84 -6.56
N VAL A 164 3.16 19.17 -6.57
CA VAL A 164 3.70 20.40 -7.17
C VAL A 164 4.60 20.06 -8.36
N ALA A 165 5.15 21.07 -9.04
CA ALA A 165 6.02 20.88 -10.22
C ALA A 165 5.33 20.03 -11.31
N ASP A 166 4.14 20.45 -11.75
CA ASP A 166 3.33 19.74 -12.75
C ASP A 166 2.98 18.29 -12.35
N GLY A 167 2.82 18.06 -11.05
CA GLY A 167 2.48 16.74 -10.47
C GLY A 167 3.67 15.82 -10.24
N LYS A 168 4.90 16.26 -10.54
CA LYS A 168 6.11 15.42 -10.42
C LYS A 168 6.69 15.35 -9.02
N LEU A 169 6.38 16.30 -8.16
CA LEU A 169 6.81 16.29 -6.76
C LEU A 169 5.59 16.14 -5.85
N GLY A 170 5.41 14.95 -5.33
CA GLY A 170 4.41 14.63 -4.32
C GLY A 170 4.96 14.81 -2.91
N TYR A 171 4.18 15.40 -2.01
CA TYR A 171 4.50 15.50 -0.60
C TYR A 171 3.30 15.15 0.27
N SER A 172 3.56 14.57 1.43
CA SER A 172 2.57 14.38 2.48
C SER A 172 3.24 14.45 3.85
N ILE A 173 2.55 15.09 4.81
CA ILE A 173 2.98 15.18 6.20
C ILE A 173 1.76 15.14 7.10
N GLY A 174 1.79 14.34 8.15
CA GLY A 174 0.65 14.18 9.04
C GLY A 174 1.02 13.83 10.46
N ALA A 175 0.00 13.92 11.32
CA ALA A 175 0.04 13.50 12.71
C ALA A 175 -1.11 12.50 12.95
N PHE A 176 -0.79 11.41 13.65
CA PHE A 176 -1.65 10.25 13.83
C PHE A 176 -1.65 9.82 15.29
N GLU A 177 -2.68 9.07 15.72
CA GLU A 177 -2.71 8.47 17.06
C GLU A 177 -1.42 7.68 17.35
N GLY A 178 -0.92 6.95 16.34
CA GLY A 178 0.23 6.10 16.52
C GLY A 178 -0.11 4.81 17.26
N ARG A 179 0.92 4.12 17.68
CA ARG A 179 0.79 2.84 18.35
C ARG A 179 1.86 2.70 19.41
N THR A 180 1.44 2.25 20.56
CA THR A 180 2.36 1.73 21.56
C THR A 180 2.55 0.24 21.29
N PHE A 181 3.75 -0.18 20.88
CA PHE A 181 4.08 -1.58 20.67
C PHE A 181 4.41 -2.23 21.99
N GLY A 182 3.91 -3.44 22.20
CA GLY A 182 4.20 -4.21 23.40
C GLY A 182 4.05 -5.71 23.17
N ILE A 183 4.55 -6.50 24.09
CA ILE A 183 4.30 -7.93 24.12
C ILE A 183 2.80 -8.15 24.35
N GLY A 184 2.14 -8.64 23.29
CA GLY A 184 0.68 -8.73 23.24
C GLY A 184 0.04 -7.34 23.24
N SER A 185 -0.98 -7.14 22.45
CA SER A 185 -1.77 -5.92 22.44
C SER A 185 -2.47 -5.75 23.79
N LEU A 186 -1.75 -5.21 24.78
CA LEU A 186 -2.35 -4.88 26.08
C LEU A 186 -3.47 -3.87 25.79
N THR A 187 -4.68 -4.20 26.19
CA THR A 187 -5.75 -3.22 26.27
C THR A 187 -5.34 -2.13 27.26
N GLN A 188 -5.91 -0.95 27.11
CA GLN A 188 -5.67 0.17 28.06
C GLN A 188 -5.84 -0.26 29.54
N SER A 189 -6.81 -1.13 29.82
CA SER A 189 -7.03 -1.69 31.16
C SER A 189 -5.91 -2.62 31.59
N GLN A 190 -5.41 -3.46 30.71
CA GLN A 190 -4.30 -4.38 30.99
C GLN A 190 -2.98 -3.61 31.22
N ALA A 191 -2.71 -2.60 30.38
CA ALA A 191 -1.57 -1.71 30.55
C ALA A 191 -1.62 -0.97 31.90
N LYS A 192 -2.77 -0.44 32.28
CA LYS A 192 -2.99 0.23 33.58
C LYS A 192 -2.77 -0.74 34.74
N ASN A 193 -3.32 -1.93 34.68
CA ASN A 193 -3.20 -2.96 35.72
C ASN A 193 -1.77 -3.50 35.86
N ALA A 194 -1.01 -3.53 34.76
CA ALA A 194 0.40 -3.89 34.76
C ALA A 194 1.33 -2.75 35.20
N GLY A 195 0.78 -1.61 35.62
CA GLY A 195 1.57 -0.44 36.04
C GLY A 195 2.29 0.28 34.91
N VAL A 196 1.90 -0.01 33.67
CA VAL A 196 2.49 0.57 32.48
C VAL A 196 1.96 2.00 32.32
N LYS A 197 2.84 2.97 32.49
CA LYS A 197 2.54 4.37 32.19
C LYS A 197 2.64 4.56 30.67
N SER A 198 1.52 4.39 29.93
CA SER A 198 1.45 4.81 28.54
C SER A 198 1.61 6.34 28.48
N THR A 199 2.33 6.81 27.50
CA THR A 199 2.38 8.23 27.15
C THR A 199 1.53 8.41 25.90
N ASP A 200 0.67 9.39 25.96
CA ASP A 200 -0.18 9.83 24.86
C ASP A 200 0.65 10.76 23.94
N SER A 201 1.39 10.18 23.03
CA SER A 201 2.23 10.91 22.08
C SER A 201 1.79 10.58 20.67
N LEU A 202 1.53 11.61 19.87
CA LEU A 202 1.20 11.44 18.46
C LEU A 202 2.40 10.87 17.68
N MET A 203 2.09 10.06 16.67
CA MET A 203 3.03 9.65 15.64
C MET A 203 3.03 10.70 14.52
N TYR A 204 4.20 11.14 14.14
CA TYR A 204 4.39 12.01 12.97
C TYR A 204 4.88 11.16 11.80
N ALA A 205 4.33 11.39 10.62
CA ALA A 205 4.71 10.67 9.41
C ALA A 205 4.81 11.65 8.23
N ALA A 206 5.82 11.47 7.40
CA ALA A 206 6.00 12.27 6.19
C ALA A 206 6.51 11.41 5.03
N ARG A 207 6.13 11.79 3.80
CA ARG A 207 6.65 11.23 2.54
C ARG A 207 6.90 12.34 1.53
N LEU A 208 8.00 12.19 0.79
CA LEU A 208 8.33 12.97 -0.38
C LEU A 208 8.62 12.01 -1.54
N GLN A 209 8.07 12.28 -2.72
CA GLN A 209 8.31 11.49 -3.93
C GLN A 209 8.58 12.40 -5.11
N TYR A 210 9.56 12.04 -5.92
CA TYR A 210 9.86 12.75 -7.17
C TYR A 210 9.81 11.80 -8.37
N ASP A 211 9.04 12.22 -9.38
CA ASP A 211 8.82 11.50 -10.63
C ASP A 211 9.63 12.15 -11.75
N PHE A 212 10.66 11.46 -12.23
CA PHE A 212 11.56 11.96 -13.29
C PHE A 212 10.92 11.90 -14.68
N TRP A 213 10.04 10.89 -14.91
CA TRP A 213 9.35 10.69 -16.19
C TRP A 213 7.88 11.12 -16.11
N ASP A 214 6.93 10.23 -16.33
CA ASP A 214 5.51 10.57 -16.16
C ASP A 214 5.18 10.81 -14.69
N ALA A 215 4.32 11.79 -14.43
CA ALA A 215 3.90 12.11 -13.06
C ALA A 215 2.92 11.07 -12.49
N GLU A 216 3.02 10.84 -11.19
CA GLU A 216 2.12 10.00 -10.38
C GLU A 216 1.30 10.85 -9.39
N PRO A 217 0.42 11.76 -9.84
CA PRO A 217 -0.32 12.62 -8.92
C PRO A 217 -1.32 11.83 -8.09
N GLY A 218 -1.47 12.22 -6.82
CA GLY A 218 -2.42 11.62 -5.88
C GLY A 218 -1.76 11.32 -4.55
N TYR A 219 -2.58 10.93 -3.58
CA TYR A 219 -2.12 10.52 -2.25
C TYR A 219 -1.69 9.06 -2.22
N TYR A 220 -2.47 8.19 -2.86
CA TYR A 220 -2.18 6.76 -2.96
C TYR A 220 -1.28 6.47 -4.17
N GLY A 221 -0.39 5.49 -4.01
CA GLY A 221 0.47 5.01 -5.07
C GLY A 221 -0.04 3.73 -5.74
N THR A 222 0.77 3.18 -6.65
CA THR A 222 0.59 1.85 -7.23
C THR A 222 1.95 1.16 -7.38
N GLY A 223 1.97 -0.17 -7.37
CA GLY A 223 3.19 -0.96 -7.53
C GLY A 223 3.72 -0.95 -8.97
N ASN A 224 2.83 -0.92 -9.97
CA ASN A 224 3.18 -0.68 -11.37
C ASN A 224 1.97 -0.17 -12.15
N TYR A 225 2.18 0.23 -13.39
CA TYR A 225 1.16 0.81 -14.27
C TYR A 225 0.72 -0.14 -15.39
N LEU A 226 1.20 -1.39 -15.38
CA LEU A 226 0.89 -2.42 -16.38
C LEU A 226 1.16 -1.96 -17.82
N GLY A 227 2.17 -1.12 -18.02
CA GLY A 227 2.53 -0.52 -19.31
C GLY A 227 1.71 0.73 -19.69
N ALA A 228 0.89 1.29 -18.80
CA ALA A 228 0.11 2.49 -19.11
C ALA A 228 0.93 3.78 -19.04
N LYS A 229 2.01 3.81 -18.26
CA LYS A 229 2.90 4.97 -18.09
C LYS A 229 4.37 4.56 -18.19
N ASP A 230 5.23 5.52 -18.49
CA ASP A 230 6.68 5.42 -18.30
C ASP A 230 7.02 6.11 -16.97
N ILE A 231 7.43 5.35 -15.97
CA ILE A 231 7.72 5.86 -14.62
C ILE A 231 9.21 5.70 -14.31
N LEU A 232 9.76 6.71 -13.66
CA LEU A 232 11.02 6.65 -12.93
C LEU A 232 10.82 7.53 -11.69
N ALA A 233 10.62 6.91 -10.53
CA ALA A 233 10.26 7.59 -9.29
C ALA A 233 11.14 7.15 -8.13
N ILE A 234 11.46 8.10 -7.25
CA ILE A 234 12.12 7.87 -5.97
C ILE A 234 11.25 8.47 -4.88
N GLY A 235 10.94 7.68 -3.85
CA GLY A 235 10.23 8.10 -2.66
C GLY A 235 11.09 7.96 -1.40
N VAL A 236 10.91 8.88 -0.47
CA VAL A 236 11.48 8.81 0.88
C VAL A 236 10.37 9.06 1.87
N ALA A 237 10.23 8.20 2.88
CA ALA A 237 9.29 8.42 3.97
C ALA A 237 9.94 8.17 5.32
N GLY A 238 9.40 8.82 6.36
CA GLY A 238 9.85 8.64 7.72
C GLY A 238 8.70 8.77 8.71
N ARG A 239 8.86 8.12 9.85
CA ARG A 239 7.92 8.16 10.98
C ARG A 239 8.67 8.28 12.29
N TYR A 240 8.05 8.96 13.23
CA TYR A 240 8.55 9.09 14.59
C TYR A 240 7.39 9.17 15.58
N GLN A 241 7.50 8.42 16.67
CA GLN A 241 6.60 8.49 17.80
C GLN A 241 7.38 8.41 19.10
N LYS A 242 7.32 9.47 19.89
CA LYS A 242 7.94 9.48 21.22
C LYS A 242 7.27 8.46 22.12
N LYS A 243 8.05 7.56 22.69
CA LYS A 243 7.59 6.44 23.53
C LYS A 243 6.53 5.59 22.83
N GLY A 244 6.70 5.39 21.52
CA GLY A 244 5.84 4.56 20.68
C GLY A 244 6.02 3.07 20.88
N VAL A 245 7.04 2.65 21.60
CA VAL A 245 7.35 1.25 21.91
C VAL A 245 7.22 1.00 23.41
N LEU A 246 6.50 -0.05 23.78
CA LEU A 246 6.26 -0.40 25.17
C LEU A 246 6.27 -1.93 25.34
N VAL A 247 7.08 -2.42 26.24
CA VAL A 247 7.02 -3.78 26.79
C VAL A 247 6.84 -3.72 28.30
N VAL A 248 6.57 -4.85 28.95
CA VAL A 248 6.46 -4.89 30.41
C VAL A 248 7.79 -4.48 31.01
N GLY A 249 7.79 -3.34 31.70
CA GLY A 249 8.96 -2.81 32.41
C GLY A 249 9.85 -1.85 31.60
N ASP A 250 9.64 -1.72 30.27
CA ASP A 250 10.47 -0.88 29.44
C ASP A 250 9.67 -0.14 28.36
N LYS A 251 10.20 0.99 27.87
CA LYS A 251 9.59 1.82 26.83
C LYS A 251 10.66 2.60 26.08
N GLY A 252 10.46 2.75 24.76
CA GLY A 252 11.35 3.49 23.88
C GLY A 252 10.61 4.31 22.84
N ASP A 253 11.33 5.13 22.14
CA ASP A 253 10.84 5.87 21.00
C ASP A 253 10.72 4.93 19.80
N TYR A 254 9.79 5.22 18.90
CA TYR A 254 9.70 4.55 17.61
C TYR A 254 10.20 5.49 16.52
N ALA A 255 11.13 5.05 15.72
CA ALA A 255 11.54 5.71 14.51
C ALA A 255 11.61 4.73 13.34
N SER A 256 11.29 5.18 12.14
CA SER A 256 11.58 4.43 10.93
C SER A 256 11.74 5.35 9.75
N TYR A 257 12.54 4.94 8.79
CA TYR A 257 12.57 5.57 7.48
C TYR A 257 12.69 4.53 6.38
N ASN A 258 12.26 4.90 5.19
CA ASN A 258 12.44 4.10 4.00
C ASN A 258 12.79 4.96 2.79
N VAL A 259 13.47 4.33 1.85
CA VAL A 259 13.67 4.85 0.50
C VAL A 259 13.11 3.81 -0.45
N ASP A 260 12.25 4.23 -1.37
CA ASP A 260 11.69 3.35 -2.39
C ASP A 260 11.90 3.89 -3.80
N PHE A 261 11.90 2.98 -4.75
CA PHE A 261 12.17 3.24 -6.16
C PHE A 261 11.18 2.46 -7.01
N LEU A 262 10.67 3.08 -8.08
CA LEU A 262 9.94 2.42 -9.16
C LEU A 262 10.47 2.91 -10.50
N MET A 263 10.81 1.96 -11.37
CA MET A 263 11.02 2.20 -12.79
C MET A 263 10.07 1.33 -13.59
N GLU A 264 9.26 1.93 -14.45
CA GLU A 264 8.48 1.22 -15.45
C GLU A 264 8.72 1.83 -16.81
N LYS A 265 9.06 1.00 -17.80
CA LYS A 265 9.37 1.44 -19.16
C LYS A 265 8.66 0.59 -20.19
N ARG A 266 7.91 1.26 -21.08
CA ARG A 266 7.28 0.61 -22.23
C ARG A 266 8.24 0.44 -23.38
N PHE A 267 8.08 -0.70 -24.07
CA PHE A 267 8.73 -1.00 -25.35
C PHE A 267 7.62 -1.27 -26.37
N LYS A 268 7.42 -0.31 -27.26
CA LYS A 268 6.34 -0.35 -28.27
C LYS A 268 6.36 -1.67 -29.06
N GLY A 269 5.23 -2.35 -29.13
CA GLY A 269 5.06 -3.63 -29.84
C GLY A 269 5.57 -4.84 -29.06
N SER A 270 6.11 -4.68 -27.85
CA SER A 270 6.65 -5.76 -27.02
C SER A 270 5.97 -5.86 -25.66
N GLY A 271 5.91 -4.77 -24.92
CA GLY A 271 5.34 -4.75 -23.58
C GLY A 271 6.01 -3.69 -22.69
N ALA A 272 6.02 -3.94 -21.37
CA ALA A 272 6.68 -3.06 -20.41
C ALA A 272 7.44 -3.87 -19.36
N VAL A 273 8.63 -3.39 -18.97
CA VAL A 273 9.37 -3.85 -17.81
C VAL A 273 9.06 -2.95 -16.63
N ALA A 274 8.83 -3.50 -15.46
CA ALA A 274 8.78 -2.76 -14.21
C ALA A 274 9.79 -3.34 -13.21
N PHE A 275 10.54 -2.45 -12.55
CA PHE A 275 11.46 -2.78 -11.48
C PHE A 275 11.16 -1.89 -10.28
N GLU A 276 10.91 -2.49 -9.13
CA GLU A 276 10.75 -1.81 -7.84
C GLU A 276 11.84 -2.24 -6.87
N ALA A 277 12.21 -1.34 -5.97
CA ALA A 277 13.12 -1.65 -4.87
C ALA A 277 12.81 -0.77 -3.67
N ALA A 278 13.08 -1.27 -2.46
CA ALA A 278 12.98 -0.46 -1.26
C ALA A 278 14.00 -0.89 -0.20
N TYR A 279 14.44 0.09 0.56
CA TYR A 279 15.23 -0.05 1.77
C TYR A 279 14.44 0.51 2.96
N TYR A 280 14.53 -0.16 4.08
CA TYR A 280 13.88 0.23 5.33
C TYR A 280 14.85 0.16 6.49
N ASP A 281 14.68 1.06 7.43
CA ASP A 281 15.34 1.05 8.73
C ASP A 281 14.26 1.26 9.81
N TYR A 282 14.22 0.33 10.76
CA TYR A 282 13.26 0.31 11.86
C TYR A 282 14.01 0.38 13.17
N ASP A 283 13.64 1.32 14.03
CA ASP A 283 14.23 1.58 15.33
C ASP A 283 13.13 1.54 16.40
N THR A 284 13.33 0.73 17.41
CA THR A 284 12.45 0.57 18.57
C THR A 284 13.13 0.96 19.89
N ASP A 285 14.23 1.74 19.81
CA ASP A 285 15.02 2.21 20.95
C ASP A 285 15.53 1.02 21.81
N ASP A 286 15.96 -0.06 21.14
CA ASP A 286 16.41 -1.35 21.69
C ASP A 286 15.38 -2.09 22.57
N VAL A 287 14.13 -1.63 22.62
CA VAL A 287 13.07 -2.23 23.44
C VAL A 287 12.55 -3.53 22.85
N ILE A 288 12.50 -3.62 21.52
CA ILE A 288 12.10 -4.85 20.80
C ILE A 288 13.09 -5.12 19.66
N GLU A 289 14.23 -5.70 20.01
CA GLU A 289 15.33 -5.99 19.07
C GLU A 289 14.91 -6.87 17.87
N SER A 290 13.91 -7.75 18.05
CA SER A 290 13.38 -8.60 16.96
C SER A 290 12.60 -7.82 15.90
N GLU A 291 12.22 -6.59 16.19
CA GLU A 291 11.46 -5.70 15.30
C GLU A 291 12.28 -4.52 14.80
N GLN A 292 13.41 -4.28 15.42
CA GLN A 292 14.42 -3.30 15.05
C GLN A 292 15.38 -3.89 14.03
N GLY A 293 15.85 -3.09 13.08
CA GLY A 293 16.83 -3.53 12.09
C GLY A 293 16.51 -3.07 10.67
N LYS A 294 17.17 -3.67 9.71
CA LYS A 294 17.16 -3.25 8.31
C LYS A 294 16.42 -4.23 7.43
N ALA A 295 15.63 -3.70 6.48
CA ALA A 295 14.95 -4.53 5.52
C ALA A 295 15.16 -4.05 4.07
N TYR A 296 14.99 -4.98 3.14
CA TYR A 296 15.20 -4.77 1.72
C TYR A 296 14.13 -5.51 0.94
N SER A 297 13.65 -4.90 -0.15
CA SER A 297 12.82 -5.58 -1.15
C SER A 297 13.25 -5.20 -2.55
N ALA A 298 13.08 -6.10 -3.50
CA ALA A 298 13.23 -5.85 -4.93
C ALA A 298 12.25 -6.71 -5.71
N GLY A 299 11.65 -6.13 -6.75
CA GLY A 299 10.71 -6.80 -7.64
C GLY A 299 11.01 -6.47 -9.10
N LEU A 300 10.81 -7.44 -9.96
CA LEU A 300 10.94 -7.30 -11.41
C LEU A 300 9.74 -7.95 -12.07
N SER A 301 9.11 -7.27 -13.02
CA SER A 301 8.07 -7.86 -13.87
C SER A 301 8.19 -7.41 -15.32
N TYR A 302 7.60 -8.20 -16.21
CA TYR A 302 7.45 -7.85 -17.61
C TYR A 302 6.03 -8.17 -18.07
N ILE A 303 5.28 -7.16 -18.47
CA ILE A 303 3.95 -7.38 -19.06
C ILE A 303 4.06 -7.38 -20.58
N PHE A 304 3.61 -8.45 -21.22
CA PHE A 304 3.56 -8.53 -22.68
C PHE A 304 2.46 -7.61 -23.24
N GLU A 305 2.71 -6.96 -24.39
CA GLU A 305 1.71 -6.10 -25.03
C GLU A 305 0.59 -6.92 -25.67
N GLN A 306 0.92 -8.11 -26.19
CA GLN A 306 -0.01 -8.98 -26.88
C GLN A 306 -1.00 -9.64 -25.91
N ASN A 307 -2.28 -9.65 -26.28
CA ASN A 307 -3.26 -10.45 -25.59
C ASN A 307 -3.11 -11.94 -25.89
N VAL A 308 -3.27 -12.75 -24.85
CA VAL A 308 -3.43 -14.20 -24.94
C VAL A 308 -4.85 -14.49 -24.45
N GLY A 309 -5.78 -14.75 -25.37
CA GLY A 309 -7.21 -14.84 -25.04
C GLY A 309 -7.78 -13.49 -24.57
N TRP A 310 -8.24 -13.41 -23.33
CA TRP A 310 -8.92 -12.22 -22.77
C TRP A 310 -7.96 -11.22 -22.09
N GLY A 311 -6.70 -11.58 -21.91
CA GLY A 311 -5.79 -10.77 -21.11
C GLY A 311 -4.34 -10.84 -21.57
N ARG A 312 -3.49 -10.16 -20.82
CA ARG A 312 -2.04 -10.10 -21.02
C ARG A 312 -1.32 -10.90 -19.94
N VAL A 313 -0.18 -11.46 -20.28
CA VAL A 313 0.65 -12.24 -19.36
C VAL A 313 1.73 -11.33 -18.76
N GLN A 314 1.94 -11.43 -17.45
CA GLN A 314 2.95 -10.67 -16.71
C GLN A 314 3.70 -11.62 -15.75
N PRO A 315 4.82 -12.24 -16.16
CA PRO A 315 5.73 -12.88 -15.22
C PRO A 315 6.37 -11.85 -14.27
N PHE A 316 6.63 -12.28 -13.05
CA PHE A 316 7.28 -11.46 -12.04
C PHE A 316 8.18 -12.30 -11.10
N LEU A 317 9.15 -11.61 -10.50
CA LEU A 317 10.04 -12.11 -9.48
C LEU A 317 10.11 -11.09 -8.35
N HIS A 318 10.12 -11.56 -7.10
CA HIS A 318 10.38 -10.71 -5.94
C HIS A 318 11.41 -11.35 -5.03
N TRP A 319 12.12 -10.50 -4.32
CA TRP A 319 13.00 -10.85 -3.23
C TRP A 319 12.80 -9.89 -2.07
N GLN A 320 12.85 -10.43 -0.86
CA GLN A 320 12.77 -9.65 0.38
C GLN A 320 13.78 -10.19 1.40
N ARG A 321 14.24 -9.29 2.26
CA ARG A 321 15.01 -9.64 3.44
C ARG A 321 14.68 -8.68 4.57
N PHE A 322 14.55 -9.23 5.78
CA PHE A 322 14.59 -8.48 7.03
C PHE A 322 15.74 -9.02 7.88
N ASN A 323 16.61 -8.12 8.33
CA ASN A 323 17.76 -8.39 9.18
C ASN A 323 17.53 -7.66 10.51
N PRO A 324 16.92 -8.30 11.52
CA PRO A 324 16.74 -7.72 12.85
C PRO A 324 18.06 -7.65 13.63
N ASP A 325 18.11 -6.81 14.65
CA ASP A 325 19.30 -6.68 15.50
C ASP A 325 19.57 -7.95 16.34
N THR A 326 18.58 -8.85 16.43
CA THR A 326 18.77 -10.21 16.96
C THR A 326 19.57 -11.15 16.05
N ASN A 327 19.92 -10.71 14.83
CA ASN A 327 20.62 -11.47 13.78
C ASN A 327 19.90 -12.76 13.32
N ILE A 328 18.58 -12.83 13.46
CA ILE A 328 17.76 -13.94 12.93
C ILE A 328 17.13 -13.48 11.60
N ASP A 329 17.90 -13.53 10.55
CA ASP A 329 17.49 -13.11 9.22
C ASP A 329 16.24 -13.84 8.71
N THR A 330 15.33 -13.09 8.10
CA THR A 330 14.24 -13.65 7.30
C THR A 330 14.42 -13.25 5.83
N LYS A 331 14.38 -14.23 4.94
CA LYS A 331 14.46 -14.03 3.48
C LYS A 331 13.27 -14.68 2.81
N GLN A 332 12.76 -14.04 1.76
CA GLN A 332 11.71 -14.59 0.91
C GLN A 332 12.04 -14.35 -0.56
N TYR A 333 11.77 -15.36 -1.37
CA TYR A 333 11.85 -15.32 -2.82
C TYR A 333 10.49 -15.72 -3.37
N ASP A 334 9.98 -14.95 -4.33
CA ASP A 334 8.72 -15.23 -4.99
C ASP A 334 8.93 -15.21 -6.49
N ALA A 335 8.32 -16.16 -7.19
CA ALA A 335 8.26 -16.23 -8.65
C ALA A 335 6.82 -16.51 -9.05
N GLY A 336 6.30 -15.77 -10.02
CA GLY A 336 4.91 -15.94 -10.40
C GLY A 336 4.58 -15.37 -11.76
N VAL A 337 3.31 -15.52 -12.11
CA VAL A 337 2.72 -14.96 -13.31
C VAL A 337 1.35 -14.41 -13.00
N ASN A 338 1.07 -13.21 -13.47
CA ASN A 338 -0.26 -12.61 -13.51
C ASN A 338 -0.83 -12.79 -14.92
N TYR A 339 -2.10 -13.14 -15.01
CA TYR A 339 -2.92 -13.02 -16.19
C TYR A 339 -3.86 -11.82 -16.00
N VAL A 340 -3.49 -10.71 -16.63
CA VAL A 340 -4.13 -9.41 -16.47
C VAL A 340 -5.23 -9.26 -17.51
N ILE A 341 -6.49 -9.37 -17.08
CA ILE A 341 -7.67 -9.34 -17.94
C ILE A 341 -8.16 -7.90 -18.13
N ASP A 342 -8.34 -7.18 -17.03
CA ASP A 342 -8.75 -5.77 -17.02
C ASP A 342 -7.97 -5.01 -15.95
N GLY A 343 -6.71 -4.69 -16.24
CA GLY A 343 -5.84 -3.97 -15.31
C GLY A 343 -5.84 -4.62 -13.92
N TYR A 344 -6.05 -3.81 -12.91
CA TYR A 344 -6.23 -4.26 -11.52
C TYR A 344 -7.67 -4.68 -11.19
N ASN A 345 -8.62 -4.47 -12.11
CA ASN A 345 -10.02 -4.84 -11.87
C ASN A 345 -10.24 -6.35 -12.01
N ALA A 346 -9.53 -7.01 -12.90
CA ALA A 346 -9.64 -8.46 -13.08
C ALA A 346 -8.29 -9.10 -13.38
N GLN A 347 -7.79 -9.91 -12.45
CA GLN A 347 -6.52 -10.63 -12.57
C GLN A 347 -6.64 -12.05 -12.02
N ILE A 348 -5.88 -12.97 -12.62
CA ILE A 348 -5.60 -14.29 -12.07
C ILE A 348 -4.08 -14.38 -11.87
N SER A 349 -3.63 -14.86 -10.73
CA SER A 349 -2.21 -14.94 -10.41
C SER A 349 -1.85 -16.36 -9.95
N ALA A 350 -0.67 -16.82 -10.34
CA ALA A 350 -0.06 -18.02 -9.78
C ALA A 350 1.34 -17.66 -9.29
N MET A 351 1.64 -18.02 -8.04
CA MET A 351 2.90 -17.64 -7.39
C MET A 351 3.44 -18.80 -6.55
N TYR A 352 4.73 -19.00 -6.65
CA TYR A 352 5.53 -19.82 -5.74
C TYR A 352 6.35 -18.90 -4.83
N SER A 353 6.36 -19.19 -3.54
CA SER A 353 7.14 -18.49 -2.53
C SER A 353 8.02 -19.46 -1.76
N ASN A 354 9.26 -19.08 -1.49
CA ASN A 354 10.15 -19.77 -0.58
C ASN A 354 10.60 -18.80 0.50
N THR A 355 10.26 -19.10 1.75
CA THR A 355 10.60 -18.28 2.92
C THR A 355 11.57 -19.04 3.82
N LYS A 356 12.64 -18.36 4.25
CA LYS A 356 13.64 -18.91 5.16
C LYS A 356 13.89 -17.95 6.30
N VAL A 357 13.70 -18.44 7.52
CA VAL A 357 14.17 -17.82 8.75
C VAL A 357 15.49 -18.48 9.13
N GLU A 358 16.48 -17.70 9.56
CA GLU A 358 17.79 -18.21 9.94
C GLU A 358 17.69 -19.25 11.06
N GLY A 359 18.48 -20.34 10.97
CA GLY A 359 18.40 -21.46 11.90
C GLY A 359 17.25 -22.44 11.65
N THR A 360 16.33 -22.17 10.69
CA THR A 360 15.24 -23.07 10.32
C THR A 360 15.41 -23.64 8.91
N ARG A 361 14.56 -24.60 8.52
CA ARG A 361 14.45 -25.00 7.11
C ARG A 361 13.69 -23.95 6.29
N SER A 362 13.86 -23.94 5.01
CA SER A 362 13.01 -23.16 4.11
C SER A 362 11.60 -23.76 4.05
N LEU A 363 10.59 -22.89 3.92
CA LEU A 363 9.18 -23.27 3.77
C LEU A 363 8.67 -22.79 2.41
N ASP A 364 8.04 -23.71 1.70
CA ASP A 364 7.49 -23.45 0.37
C ASP A 364 5.98 -23.20 0.44
N LYS A 365 5.53 -22.24 -0.34
CA LYS A 365 4.12 -21.94 -0.52
C LYS A 365 3.80 -21.74 -2.00
N PHE A 366 2.72 -22.35 -2.45
CA PHE A 366 2.12 -22.12 -3.76
C PHE A 366 0.76 -21.46 -3.62
N VAL A 367 0.49 -20.43 -4.40
CA VAL A 367 -0.76 -19.68 -4.37
C VAL A 367 -1.30 -19.52 -5.79
N VAL A 368 -2.59 -19.81 -5.97
CA VAL A 368 -3.35 -19.36 -7.13
C VAL A 368 -4.43 -18.41 -6.63
N ALA A 369 -4.47 -17.19 -7.15
CA ALA A 369 -5.37 -16.16 -6.68
C ALA A 369 -6.18 -15.53 -7.81
N VAL A 370 -7.37 -15.06 -7.47
CA VAL A 370 -8.25 -14.26 -8.34
C VAL A 370 -8.55 -12.96 -7.64
N GLN A 371 -8.37 -11.85 -8.36
CA GLN A 371 -8.74 -10.51 -7.93
C GLN A 371 -9.80 -9.94 -8.85
N LEU A 372 -10.87 -9.41 -8.26
CA LEU A 372 -11.94 -8.70 -8.96
C LEU A 372 -12.25 -7.39 -8.25
N GLN A 373 -12.46 -6.32 -9.03
CA GLN A 373 -12.93 -5.02 -8.54
C GLN A 373 -14.04 -4.50 -9.47
N PHE A 374 -15.08 -3.94 -8.89
CA PHE A 374 -16.29 -3.45 -9.58
C PHE A 374 -16.63 -2.04 -9.13
#